data_ff40c6a9909577f0c84b91c4c892a97c
#
_entry.id   ff40c6a9909577f0c84b91c4c892a97c
#
_cell.length_a   1.000
_cell.length_b   1.000
_cell.length_c   1.000
_cell.angle_alpha   90.00
_cell.angle_beta   90.00
_cell.angle_gamma   90.00
#
_symmetry.space_group_name_H-M   'P 1'
#
loop_
_entity.id
_entity.type
_entity.pdbx_description
1 polymer ?
#
loop_
_entity_poly.entity_id
_entity_poly.type
_entity_poly.pdbx_seq_one_letter_code
_entity_poly.pdbx_strand_id
1 'polypeptide(L)'
;PIDDQNATSSMRDVTAATLQKYGEGDIDGIWCCYDAYAQGVYQALREANSDIPMVSVDICNEDIQFMQEGKNWKACATTNWTSNGEFACRVLALEMADQYEDIEAASCYYADPGAWMEIPSVIVTQEMVTSKEGINIENLAEVAGEDYSDTSWMPTCDWMVSALGH
;
A
#
# COMPACT_ATOMS: atom_id res chain seq x y z
N PRO A 1 -10.46 15.45 -16.68
CA PRO A 1 -9.78 15.58 -15.39
C PRO A 1 -10.43 14.62 -14.39
N ILE A 2 -9.62 13.98 -13.55
CA ILE A 2 -10.14 13.14 -12.47
C ILE A 2 -10.67 14.07 -11.38
N ASP A 3 -11.84 13.71 -10.82
CA ASP A 3 -12.43 14.41 -9.68
C ASP A 3 -12.01 13.66 -8.40
N ASP A 4 -11.08 14.21 -7.64
CA ASP A 4 -10.56 13.60 -6.41
C ASP A 4 -11.60 13.48 -5.29
N GLN A 5 -12.69 14.27 -5.35
CA GLN A 5 -13.82 14.12 -4.42
C GLN A 5 -14.65 12.86 -4.71
N ASN A 6 -14.54 12.34 -5.94
CA ASN A 6 -15.22 11.15 -6.43
C ASN A 6 -14.25 10.25 -7.20
N ALA A 7 -13.09 10.00 -6.61
CA ALA A 7 -11.93 9.36 -7.26
C ALA A 7 -12.31 8.04 -7.96
N THR A 8 -12.96 7.12 -7.24
CA THR A 8 -13.35 5.80 -7.76
C THR A 8 -14.28 5.91 -8.96
N SER A 9 -15.37 6.67 -8.87
CA SER A 9 -16.33 6.79 -9.97
C SER A 9 -15.75 7.54 -11.16
N SER A 10 -14.95 8.58 -10.91
CA SER A 10 -14.26 9.32 -11.96
C SER A 10 -13.26 8.46 -12.72
N MET A 11 -12.49 7.63 -12.00
CA MET A 11 -11.54 6.69 -12.62
C MET A 11 -12.23 5.56 -13.38
N ARG A 12 -13.36 5.05 -12.87
CA ARG A 12 -14.17 4.08 -13.61
C ARG A 12 -14.60 4.64 -14.97
N ASP A 13 -15.14 5.87 -14.99
CA ASP A 13 -15.62 6.49 -16.23
C ASP A 13 -14.47 6.78 -17.22
N VAL A 14 -13.31 7.27 -16.74
CA VAL A 14 -12.10 7.47 -17.56
C VAL A 14 -11.59 6.14 -18.13
N THR A 15 -11.56 5.10 -17.31
CA THR A 15 -11.12 3.76 -17.76
C THR A 15 -12.07 3.18 -18.79
N ALA A 16 -13.39 3.28 -18.56
CA ALA A 16 -14.39 2.82 -19.53
C ALA A 16 -14.24 3.52 -20.89
N ALA A 17 -14.02 4.84 -20.87
CA ALA A 17 -13.78 5.61 -22.11
C ALA A 17 -12.45 5.19 -22.78
N THR A 18 -11.42 4.86 -22.00
CA THR A 18 -10.13 4.39 -22.50
C THR A 18 -10.26 3.03 -23.17
N LEU A 19 -10.96 2.09 -22.54
CA LEU A 19 -11.22 0.76 -23.10
C LEU A 19 -12.05 0.80 -24.40
N GLN A 20 -12.94 1.79 -24.53
CA GLN A 20 -13.68 2.01 -25.79
C GLN A 20 -12.81 2.58 -26.90
N LYS A 21 -11.79 3.37 -26.56
CA LYS A 21 -10.89 4.00 -27.51
C LYS A 21 -9.84 3.06 -28.06
N TYR A 22 -9.34 2.16 -27.23
CA TYR A 22 -8.29 1.21 -27.55
C TYR A 22 -8.88 -0.18 -27.71
N GLY A 23 -8.47 -0.90 -28.76
CA GLY A 23 -8.97 -2.23 -29.08
C GLY A 23 -8.42 -3.32 -28.15
N GLU A 24 -8.93 -4.53 -28.33
CA GLU A 24 -8.41 -5.72 -27.67
C GLU A 24 -6.94 -5.94 -28.05
N GLY A 25 -6.07 -6.08 -27.04
CA GLY A 25 -4.62 -6.25 -27.21
C GLY A 25 -3.81 -4.97 -27.37
N ASP A 26 -4.45 -3.80 -27.34
CA ASP A 26 -3.73 -2.51 -27.34
C ASP A 26 -3.21 -2.11 -25.94
N ILE A 27 -3.74 -2.74 -24.88
CA ILE A 27 -3.37 -2.49 -23.49
C ILE A 27 -2.99 -3.82 -22.84
N ASP A 28 -1.72 -3.98 -22.48
CA ASP A 28 -1.19 -5.21 -21.87
C ASP A 28 -1.33 -5.24 -20.34
N GLY A 29 -1.49 -4.08 -19.68
CA GLY A 29 -1.62 -3.98 -18.25
C GLY A 29 -1.86 -2.55 -17.79
N ILE A 30 -2.37 -2.39 -16.56
CA ILE A 30 -2.66 -1.10 -15.95
C ILE A 30 -1.94 -1.01 -14.60
N TRP A 31 -1.24 0.10 -14.37
CA TRP A 31 -0.69 0.47 -13.08
C TRP A 31 -1.47 1.66 -12.52
N CYS A 32 -1.88 1.55 -11.25
CA CYS A 32 -2.58 2.62 -10.53
C CYS A 32 -1.72 3.09 -9.36
N CYS A 33 -1.50 4.39 -9.26
CA CYS A 33 -0.68 4.99 -8.20
C CYS A 33 -1.41 5.17 -6.87
N TYR A 34 -2.69 4.79 -6.77
CA TYR A 34 -3.53 5.00 -5.60
C TYR A 34 -4.69 3.99 -5.58
N ASP A 35 -5.07 3.48 -4.41
CA ASP A 35 -6.09 2.44 -4.23
C ASP A 35 -7.49 2.85 -4.70
N ALA A 36 -7.96 4.06 -4.34
CA ALA A 36 -9.27 4.53 -4.77
C ALA A 36 -9.38 4.68 -6.31
N TYR A 37 -8.28 4.98 -7.00
CA TYR A 37 -8.21 4.96 -8.46
C TYR A 37 -8.26 3.51 -8.98
N ALA A 38 -7.53 2.61 -8.32
CA ALA A 38 -7.49 1.20 -8.69
C ALA A 38 -8.87 0.54 -8.57
N GLN A 39 -9.65 0.88 -7.55
CA GLN A 39 -11.03 0.42 -7.39
C GLN A 39 -11.89 0.82 -8.59
N GLY A 40 -11.79 2.06 -9.06
CA GLY A 40 -12.50 2.53 -10.25
C GLY A 40 -12.08 1.81 -11.52
N VAL A 41 -10.76 1.62 -11.71
CA VAL A 41 -10.21 0.84 -12.84
C VAL A 41 -10.73 -0.60 -12.80
N TYR A 42 -10.66 -1.25 -11.64
CA TYR A 42 -11.14 -2.62 -11.46
C TYR A 42 -12.62 -2.76 -11.83
N GLN A 43 -13.48 -1.86 -11.36
CA GLN A 43 -14.92 -1.85 -11.69
C GLN A 43 -15.14 -1.73 -13.21
N ALA A 44 -14.44 -0.81 -13.89
CA ALA A 44 -14.55 -0.65 -15.35
C ALA A 44 -14.09 -1.90 -16.12
N LEU A 45 -13.00 -2.54 -15.70
CA LEU A 45 -12.52 -3.79 -16.29
C LEU A 45 -13.55 -4.92 -16.12
N ARG A 46 -14.18 -5.01 -14.95
CA ARG A 46 -15.25 -5.97 -14.67
C ARG A 46 -16.48 -5.72 -15.53
N GLU A 47 -16.93 -4.48 -15.64
CA GLU A 47 -18.09 -4.08 -16.49
C GLU A 47 -17.84 -4.36 -17.97
N ALA A 48 -16.61 -4.15 -18.44
CA ALA A 48 -16.19 -4.44 -19.81
C ALA A 48 -15.88 -5.93 -20.07
N ASN A 49 -15.95 -6.79 -19.02
CA ASN A 49 -15.51 -8.18 -19.08
C ASN A 49 -14.10 -8.34 -19.68
N SER A 50 -13.20 -7.44 -19.31
CA SER A 50 -11.81 -7.39 -19.77
C SER A 50 -10.91 -8.27 -18.91
N ASP A 51 -9.91 -8.92 -19.51
CA ASP A 51 -8.90 -9.72 -18.81
C ASP A 51 -7.58 -8.97 -18.60
N ILE A 52 -7.52 -7.66 -18.88
CA ILE A 52 -6.33 -6.84 -18.68
C ILE A 52 -5.91 -6.90 -17.21
N PRO A 53 -4.65 -7.32 -16.91
CA PRO A 53 -4.15 -7.34 -15.54
C PRO A 53 -3.89 -5.93 -15.03
N MET A 54 -4.06 -5.73 -13.72
CA MET A 54 -3.73 -4.47 -13.06
C MET A 54 -2.95 -4.69 -11.76
N VAL A 55 -2.18 -3.67 -11.41
CA VAL A 55 -1.46 -3.55 -10.13
C VAL A 55 -1.63 -2.13 -9.58
N SER A 56 -1.44 -1.98 -8.27
CA SER A 56 -1.65 -0.68 -7.60
C SER A 56 -0.65 -0.40 -6.49
N VAL A 57 -0.84 0.75 -5.89
CA VAL A 57 -0.22 1.18 -4.62
C VAL A 57 -1.32 1.35 -3.59
N ASP A 58 -1.00 1.09 -2.33
CA ASP A 58 -1.88 1.04 -1.17
C ASP A 58 -2.87 -0.13 -1.17
N ILE A 59 -3.44 -0.42 0.00
CA ILE A 59 -4.39 -1.51 0.18
C ILE A 59 -5.38 -1.20 1.32
N CYS A 60 -6.63 -1.50 1.09
CA CYS A 60 -7.68 -1.51 2.10
C CYS A 60 -8.52 -2.81 2.02
N ASN A 61 -9.51 -2.95 2.88
CA ASN A 61 -10.36 -4.14 2.90
C ASN A 61 -11.11 -4.38 1.58
N GLU A 62 -11.55 -3.33 0.91
CA GLU A 62 -12.26 -3.43 -0.36
C GLU A 62 -11.33 -3.95 -1.47
N ASP A 63 -10.08 -3.49 -1.49
CA ASP A 63 -9.06 -3.95 -2.44
C ASP A 63 -8.75 -5.44 -2.25
N ILE A 64 -8.61 -5.87 -0.99
CA ILE A 64 -8.41 -7.29 -0.65
C ILE A 64 -9.60 -8.12 -1.19
N GLN A 65 -10.84 -7.67 -1.02
CA GLN A 65 -12.02 -8.35 -1.55
C GLN A 65 -11.98 -8.45 -3.07
N PHE A 66 -11.63 -7.38 -3.77
CA PHE A 66 -11.49 -7.39 -5.23
C PHE A 66 -10.37 -8.32 -5.72
N MET A 67 -9.23 -8.33 -5.01
CA MET A 67 -8.15 -9.28 -5.31
C MET A 67 -8.58 -10.74 -5.07
N GLN A 68 -9.37 -10.99 -4.02
CA GLN A 68 -9.91 -12.33 -3.70
C GLN A 68 -10.89 -12.86 -4.76
N GLU A 69 -11.49 -12.00 -5.57
CA GLU A 69 -12.28 -12.45 -6.74
C GLU A 69 -11.44 -13.17 -7.81
N GLY A 70 -10.11 -13.08 -7.73
CA GLY A 70 -9.20 -13.81 -8.61
C GLY A 70 -9.13 -13.30 -10.04
N LYS A 71 -9.53 -12.04 -10.31
CA LYS A 71 -9.64 -11.45 -11.64
C LYS A 71 -8.43 -10.58 -12.01
N ASN A 72 -8.68 -9.34 -12.40
CA ASN A 72 -7.70 -8.42 -12.99
C ASN A 72 -6.62 -7.96 -12.01
N TRP A 73 -6.96 -7.73 -10.73
CA TRP A 73 -6.05 -7.13 -9.75
C TRP A 73 -5.05 -8.17 -9.22
N LYS A 74 -3.79 -8.06 -9.64
CA LYS A 74 -2.75 -9.08 -9.40
C LYS A 74 -1.87 -8.83 -8.20
N ALA A 75 -1.58 -7.56 -7.91
CA ALA A 75 -0.75 -7.18 -6.77
C ALA A 75 -0.93 -5.70 -6.42
N CYS A 76 -0.52 -5.35 -5.21
CA CYS A 76 -0.31 -3.97 -4.79
C CYS A 76 0.98 -3.84 -3.98
N ALA A 77 1.61 -2.68 -4.06
CA ALA A 77 2.67 -2.27 -3.14
C ALA A 77 2.01 -1.53 -1.97
N THR A 78 2.33 -1.91 -0.74
CA THR A 78 1.78 -1.26 0.45
C THR A 78 2.78 -1.24 1.60
N THR A 79 2.52 -0.42 2.60
CA THR A 79 3.20 -0.41 3.89
C THR A 79 2.24 -0.92 4.96
N ASN A 80 2.76 -1.28 6.14
CA ASN A 80 1.93 -1.56 7.28
C ASN A 80 1.47 -0.24 7.93
N TRP A 81 0.20 0.12 7.76
CA TRP A 81 -0.35 1.39 8.25
C TRP A 81 -0.28 1.56 9.78
N THR A 82 -0.37 0.45 10.53
CA THR A 82 -0.16 0.46 11.99
C THR A 82 1.29 0.82 12.31
N SER A 83 2.23 0.20 11.63
CA SER A 83 3.66 0.52 11.76
C SER A 83 3.98 1.96 11.34
N ASN A 84 3.31 2.49 10.31
CA ASN A 84 3.47 3.90 9.92
C ASN A 84 3.04 4.86 11.04
N GLY A 85 1.93 4.56 11.71
CA GLY A 85 1.46 5.33 12.87
C GLY A 85 2.44 5.26 14.04
N GLU A 86 2.95 4.07 14.36
CA GLU A 86 3.98 3.87 15.38
C GLU A 86 5.26 4.62 15.06
N PHE A 87 5.76 4.51 13.82
CA PHE A 87 6.92 5.23 13.34
C PHE A 87 6.78 6.75 13.55
N ALA A 88 5.66 7.34 13.13
CA ALA A 88 5.41 8.77 13.31
C ALA A 88 5.42 9.18 14.80
N CYS A 89 4.85 8.35 15.68
CA CYS A 89 4.87 8.58 17.11
C CYS A 89 6.28 8.47 17.71
N ARG A 90 7.09 7.50 17.24
CA ARG A 90 8.49 7.35 17.71
C ARG A 90 9.34 8.55 17.31
N VAL A 91 9.27 8.99 16.05
CA VAL A 91 9.98 10.18 15.57
C VAL A 91 9.59 11.41 16.38
N LEU A 92 8.29 11.66 16.56
CA LEU A 92 7.81 12.80 17.36
C LEU A 92 8.30 12.74 18.80
N ALA A 93 8.28 11.58 19.45
CA ALA A 93 8.73 11.41 20.82
C ALA A 93 10.23 11.67 20.99
N LEU A 94 11.07 11.20 20.05
CA LEU A 94 12.51 11.46 20.04
C LEU A 94 12.83 12.94 19.76
N GLU A 95 12.12 13.57 18.84
CA GLU A 95 12.21 15.02 18.58
C GLU A 95 11.89 15.83 19.86
N MET A 96 10.80 15.50 20.55
CA MET A 96 10.42 16.17 21.79
C MET A 96 11.40 15.94 22.95
N ALA A 97 12.20 14.88 22.88
CA ALA A 97 13.25 14.54 23.84
C ALA A 97 14.63 15.11 23.46
N ASP A 98 14.75 15.86 22.36
CA ASP A 98 16.01 16.35 21.77
C ASP A 98 17.01 15.21 21.43
N GLN A 99 16.48 14.03 21.05
CA GLN A 99 17.26 12.81 20.75
C GLN A 99 17.42 12.60 19.22
N TYR A 100 17.92 13.58 18.52
CA TYR A 100 18.09 13.54 17.06
C TYR A 100 19.08 12.47 16.61
N GLU A 101 20.11 12.16 17.42
CA GLU A 101 21.09 11.11 17.11
C GLU A 101 20.43 9.73 16.95
N ASP A 102 19.40 9.43 17.74
CA ASP A 102 18.68 8.17 17.65
C ASP A 102 17.79 8.12 16.39
N ILE A 103 17.27 9.26 15.91
CA ILE A 103 16.56 9.37 14.64
C ILE A 103 17.52 9.14 13.47
N GLU A 104 18.66 9.82 13.49
CA GLU A 104 19.69 9.73 12.43
C GLU A 104 20.36 8.35 12.37
N ALA A 105 20.38 7.62 13.48
CA ALA A 105 20.93 6.26 13.55
C ALA A 105 19.96 5.18 12.98
N ALA A 106 18.68 5.52 12.77
CA ALA A 106 17.73 4.57 12.24
C ALA A 106 18.07 4.14 10.80
N SER A 107 17.89 2.88 10.47
CA SER A 107 18.23 2.35 9.14
C SER A 107 17.36 2.95 8.02
N CYS A 108 16.20 3.51 8.36
CA CYS A 108 15.32 4.21 7.43
C CYS A 108 15.70 5.70 7.20
N TYR A 109 16.71 6.24 7.90
CA TYR A 109 17.14 7.63 7.77
C TYR A 109 18.18 7.80 6.68
N TYR A 110 17.99 8.80 5.83
CA TYR A 110 18.92 9.18 4.75
C TYR A 110 19.22 10.67 4.83
N ALA A 111 20.51 10.99 4.98
CA ALA A 111 20.98 12.37 5.06
C ALA A 111 21.14 13.05 3.69
N ASP A 112 21.35 12.30 2.61
CA ASP A 112 21.59 12.80 1.25
C ASP A 112 20.50 12.27 0.29
N PRO A 113 19.83 13.14 -0.49
CA PRO A 113 20.11 14.55 -0.80
C PRO A 113 19.53 15.57 0.20
N GLY A 114 18.93 15.16 1.26
CA GLY A 114 18.38 15.94 2.36
C GLY A 114 17.76 14.99 3.38
N ALA A 115 17.59 15.41 4.61
CA ALA A 115 17.05 14.56 5.65
C ALA A 115 15.65 14.02 5.25
N TRP A 116 15.56 12.73 5.03
CA TRP A 116 14.32 12.04 4.74
C TRP A 116 14.32 10.66 5.40
N MET A 117 13.14 10.07 5.55
CA MET A 117 13.00 8.72 6.10
C MET A 117 12.17 7.88 5.14
N GLU A 118 12.65 6.67 4.86
CA GLU A 118 12.00 5.73 3.96
C GLU A 118 11.24 4.68 4.79
N ILE A 119 9.95 4.57 4.55
CA ILE A 119 9.12 3.52 5.15
C ILE A 119 9.16 2.30 4.24
N PRO A 120 9.62 1.14 4.73
CA PRO A 120 9.64 -0.08 3.94
C PRO A 120 8.27 -0.47 3.43
N SER A 121 8.22 -0.92 2.19
CA SER A 121 7.00 -1.41 1.55
C SER A 121 7.15 -2.88 1.15
N VAL A 122 6.03 -3.57 1.08
CA VAL A 122 5.94 -4.96 0.63
C VAL A 122 5.01 -5.07 -0.57
N ILE A 123 5.16 -6.13 -1.35
CA ILE A 123 4.23 -6.49 -2.41
C ILE A 123 3.25 -7.53 -1.87
N VAL A 124 1.97 -7.18 -1.85
CA VAL A 124 0.87 -8.10 -1.56
C VAL A 124 0.29 -8.57 -2.88
N THR A 125 0.32 -9.88 -3.12
CA THR A 125 -0.18 -10.49 -4.35
C THR A 125 -1.59 -11.05 -4.17
N GLN A 126 -2.30 -11.20 -5.29
CA GLN A 126 -3.58 -11.90 -5.34
C GLN A 126 -3.48 -13.32 -4.74
N GLU A 127 -2.39 -14.05 -5.01
CA GLU A 127 -2.15 -15.38 -4.47
C GLU A 127 -2.09 -15.36 -2.93
N MET A 128 -1.40 -14.38 -2.34
CA MET A 128 -1.30 -14.22 -0.89
C MET A 128 -2.68 -14.05 -0.25
N VAL A 129 -3.50 -13.14 -0.74
CA VAL A 129 -4.83 -12.85 -0.16
C VAL A 129 -5.87 -13.93 -0.44
N THR A 130 -5.64 -14.80 -1.43
CA THR A 130 -6.50 -15.95 -1.72
C THR A 130 -6.02 -17.24 -1.06
N SER A 131 -4.79 -17.27 -0.51
CA SER A 131 -4.19 -18.47 0.11
C SER A 131 -4.91 -18.89 1.39
N LYS A 132 -5.61 -17.97 2.04
CA LYS A 132 -6.31 -18.20 3.31
C LYS A 132 -7.66 -17.46 3.30
N GLU A 133 -8.69 -18.11 3.83
CA GLU A 133 -10.02 -17.50 3.99
C GLU A 133 -10.01 -16.44 5.11
N GLY A 134 -10.78 -15.36 4.91
CA GLY A 134 -10.97 -14.32 5.91
C GLY A 134 -9.83 -13.31 6.06
N ILE A 135 -8.90 -13.27 5.09
CA ILE A 135 -7.86 -12.24 5.07
C ILE A 135 -8.49 -10.86 4.87
N ASN A 136 -8.06 -9.93 5.70
CA ASN A 136 -8.42 -8.51 5.70
C ASN A 136 -7.22 -7.68 6.18
N ILE A 137 -7.35 -6.36 6.24
CA ILE A 137 -6.23 -5.47 6.59
C ILE A 137 -5.70 -5.69 8.02
N GLU A 138 -6.53 -6.15 8.97
CA GLU A 138 -6.13 -6.36 10.37
C GLU A 138 -5.26 -7.62 10.55
N ASN A 139 -5.45 -8.63 9.69
CA ASN A 139 -4.69 -9.88 9.73
C ASN A 139 -3.81 -10.12 8.49
N LEU A 140 -3.58 -9.09 7.67
CA LEU A 140 -2.80 -9.18 6.44
C LEU A 140 -1.37 -9.72 6.69
N ALA A 141 -0.80 -9.45 7.85
CA ALA A 141 0.50 -9.97 8.27
C ALA A 141 0.61 -11.50 8.19
N GLU A 142 -0.51 -12.22 8.33
CA GLU A 142 -0.51 -13.68 8.26
C GLU A 142 -0.11 -14.25 6.88
N VAL A 143 -0.22 -13.43 5.83
CA VAL A 143 0.06 -13.82 4.44
C VAL A 143 1.09 -12.92 3.75
N ALA A 144 1.29 -11.69 4.23
CA ALA A 144 2.20 -10.71 3.62
C ALA A 144 3.69 -10.95 3.95
N GLY A 145 3.98 -11.87 4.90
CA GLY A 145 5.33 -12.23 5.30
C GLY A 145 5.88 -11.41 6.47
N GLU A 146 7.08 -11.80 6.93
CA GLU A 146 7.73 -11.20 8.11
C GLU A 146 8.05 -9.73 7.89
N ASP A 147 8.45 -9.33 6.68
CA ASP A 147 8.81 -7.95 6.33
C ASP A 147 7.65 -6.97 6.55
N TYR A 148 6.39 -7.43 6.41
CA TYR A 148 5.20 -6.60 6.65
C TYR A 148 5.06 -6.18 8.12
N SER A 149 5.55 -7.01 9.04
CA SER A 149 5.47 -6.79 10.49
C SER A 149 6.80 -6.36 11.12
N ASP A 150 7.88 -6.29 10.33
CA ASP A 150 9.18 -5.85 10.83
C ASP A 150 9.14 -4.38 11.23
N THR A 151 9.57 -4.08 12.44
CA THR A 151 9.69 -2.73 13.00
C THR A 151 11.13 -2.36 13.34
N SER A 152 12.11 -3.23 13.05
CA SER A 152 13.52 -3.05 13.38
C SER A 152 14.18 -1.86 12.66
N TRP A 153 13.56 -1.39 11.57
CA TRP A 153 13.97 -0.23 10.80
C TRP A 153 13.63 1.11 11.47
N MET A 154 12.69 1.12 12.45
CA MET A 154 12.22 2.33 13.11
C MET A 154 13.28 2.91 14.06
N PRO A 155 13.33 4.25 14.24
CA PRO A 155 14.15 4.84 15.28
C PRO A 155 13.71 4.41 16.67
N THR A 156 14.68 4.19 17.58
CA THR A 156 14.43 3.72 18.94
C THR A 156 15.56 4.16 19.88
N CYS A 157 15.27 4.13 21.20
CA CYS A 157 16.24 4.36 22.27
C CYS A 157 15.84 3.57 23.53
N ASP A 158 16.73 3.47 24.51
CA ASP A 158 16.57 2.62 25.68
C ASP A 158 15.27 2.84 26.47
N TRP A 159 14.88 4.11 26.71
CA TRP A 159 13.64 4.40 27.45
C TRP A 159 12.40 4.03 26.65
N MET A 160 12.44 4.16 25.30
CA MET A 160 11.33 3.80 24.42
C MET A 160 11.15 2.29 24.38
N VAL A 161 12.23 1.51 24.24
CA VAL A 161 12.22 0.05 24.33
C VAL A 161 11.62 -0.38 25.67
N SER A 162 12.03 0.25 26.77
CA SER A 162 11.48 -0.05 28.11
C SER A 162 10.00 0.27 28.23
N ALA A 163 9.53 1.35 27.60
CA ALA A 163 8.12 1.77 27.66
C ALA A 163 7.20 0.90 26.79
N LEU A 164 7.69 0.44 25.66
CA LEU A 164 6.93 -0.39 24.70
C LEU A 164 6.93 -1.87 25.09
N GLY A 165 7.86 -2.31 25.96
CA GLY A 165 7.97 -3.69 26.42
C GLY A 165 8.56 -4.68 25.41
N HIS A 166 9.32 -4.17 24.43
CA HIS A 166 9.96 -4.95 23.37
C HIS A 166 11.48 -4.86 23.47
#